data_1a0e32483eda7d6a4ce33faf1eee212f
#
_entry.id   1a0e32483eda7d6a4ce33faf1eee212f
#
_cell.length_a   1.000
_cell.length_b   1.000
_cell.length_c   1.000
_cell.angle_alpha   90.00
_cell.angle_beta   90.00
_cell.angle_gamma   90.00
#
_symmetry.space_group_name_H-M   'P 1'
#
loop_
_entity.id
_entity.type
_entity.pdbx_description
1 polymer ?
#
loop_
_entity_poly.entity_id
_entity_poly.type
_entity_poly.pdbx_seq_one_letter_code
_entity_poly.pdbx_strand_id
1 'polypeptide(L)'
;HNGHLYQLDTIRRTLDTDIIVVVMSGDFMQRGIPAVVDKYERCQMALENGADLVFELPVYFALGSAEYFAQGAVSLIDKLGVVDFLHFGSEAGDISLLYELTSTMLAHESDAYKAMLNKYLKLGYSFPAARDHALSELIPDQAIRQLVSAPNNILGIEYVKALIQRNSSIKPVTLARAGEGYASDSLATDSFASANAIRKALLCRSDPGDDSPSAQYSGSEQSASPDIPLCVQKQIPASVCALLCQKTLLYANDFSEVLLYKMLQEQMLQNRILPSAALQGASRKGAFSKYYDIGIQLSHTLYNNLPGFTT
;
A
#
# COMPACT_ATOMS: atom_id res chain seq x y z
N HIS A 1 -12.91 -1.84 -7.48
CA HIS A 1 -13.85 -0.72 -7.37
C HIS A 1 -13.98 -0.01 -8.71
N ASN A 2 -15.03 0.84 -8.86
CA ASN A 2 -15.37 1.50 -10.12
C ASN A 2 -14.23 2.33 -10.72
N GLY A 3 -13.34 2.90 -9.89
CA GLY A 3 -12.15 3.60 -10.39
C GLY A 3 -11.17 2.67 -11.12
N HIS A 4 -11.00 1.41 -10.69
CA HIS A 4 -10.20 0.44 -11.44
C HIS A 4 -10.91 -0.02 -12.72
N LEU A 5 -12.22 -0.26 -12.67
CA LEU A 5 -13.02 -0.57 -13.87
C LEU A 5 -12.88 0.54 -14.92
N TYR A 6 -13.06 1.79 -14.50
CA TYR A 6 -12.87 2.96 -15.38
C TYR A 6 -11.46 3.01 -15.99
N GLN A 7 -10.45 2.67 -15.22
CA GLN A 7 -9.05 2.60 -15.72
C GLN A 7 -8.91 1.51 -16.79
N LEU A 8 -9.40 0.28 -16.54
CA LEU A 8 -9.35 -0.83 -17.50
C LEU A 8 -10.10 -0.52 -18.79
N ASP A 9 -11.31 0.05 -18.68
CA ASP A 9 -12.10 0.50 -19.83
C ASP A 9 -11.41 1.61 -20.63
N THR A 10 -10.70 2.51 -19.94
CA THR A 10 -9.94 3.58 -20.59
C THR A 10 -8.77 3.01 -21.37
N ILE A 11 -8.01 2.06 -20.80
CA ILE A 11 -6.91 1.38 -21.48
C ILE A 11 -7.42 0.75 -22.79
N ARG A 12 -8.50 -0.03 -22.73
CA ARG A 12 -9.10 -0.68 -23.92
C ARG A 12 -9.49 0.30 -25.02
N ARG A 13 -9.99 1.45 -24.63
CA ARG A 13 -10.46 2.47 -25.59
C ARG A 13 -9.35 3.33 -26.18
N THR A 14 -8.26 3.57 -25.44
CA THR A 14 -7.28 4.59 -25.80
C THR A 14 -5.95 4.04 -26.28
N LEU A 15 -5.59 2.82 -25.91
CA LEU A 15 -4.27 2.26 -26.21
C LEU A 15 -4.27 1.16 -27.27
N ASP A 16 -5.42 0.82 -27.85
CA ASP A 16 -5.55 -0.25 -28.87
C ASP A 16 -4.78 -1.52 -28.47
N THR A 17 -5.04 -1.99 -27.25
CA THR A 17 -4.35 -3.13 -26.65
C THR A 17 -5.16 -4.40 -26.69
N ASP A 18 -4.54 -5.52 -27.07
CA ASP A 18 -5.18 -6.84 -27.09
C ASP A 18 -5.32 -7.42 -25.69
N ILE A 19 -4.31 -7.27 -24.86
CA ILE A 19 -4.19 -7.90 -23.55
C ILE A 19 -3.90 -6.87 -22.47
N ILE A 20 -4.65 -6.94 -21.37
CA ILE A 20 -4.40 -6.15 -20.16
C ILE A 20 -3.87 -7.06 -19.07
N VAL A 21 -2.64 -6.80 -18.66
CA VAL A 21 -1.97 -7.47 -17.55
C VAL A 21 -2.08 -6.61 -16.30
N VAL A 22 -2.59 -7.18 -15.22
CA VAL A 22 -2.63 -6.53 -13.91
C VAL A 22 -1.55 -7.10 -13.01
N VAL A 23 -0.73 -6.23 -12.42
CA VAL A 23 0.19 -6.60 -11.33
C VAL A 23 -0.38 -6.06 -10.03
N MET A 24 -0.66 -6.93 -9.08
CA MET A 24 -1.26 -6.54 -7.81
C MET A 24 -0.60 -7.21 -6.61
N SER A 25 -0.67 -6.55 -5.46
CA SER A 25 -0.29 -7.15 -4.17
C SER A 25 -1.09 -8.43 -3.91
N GLY A 26 -0.49 -9.41 -3.26
CA GLY A 26 -1.16 -10.61 -2.79
C GLY A 26 -2.09 -10.36 -1.60
N ASP A 27 -2.00 -11.21 -0.57
CA ASP A 27 -2.89 -11.16 0.59
C ASP A 27 -2.64 -9.96 1.52
N PHE A 28 -1.48 -9.32 1.40
CA PHE A 28 -1.14 -8.12 2.17
C PHE A 28 -0.88 -6.92 1.26
N MET A 29 -1.46 -5.79 1.65
CA MET A 29 -1.35 -4.53 0.93
C MET A 29 -0.07 -3.77 1.33
N GLN A 30 0.34 -2.79 0.52
CA GLN A 30 1.55 -1.97 0.74
C GLN A 30 1.67 -1.40 2.16
N ARG A 31 0.56 -1.13 2.85
CA ARG A 31 0.55 -0.63 4.23
C ARG A 31 0.69 -1.72 5.30
N GLY A 32 0.99 -2.96 4.93
CA GLY A 32 1.12 -4.08 5.85
C GLY A 32 -0.20 -4.63 6.39
N ILE A 33 -1.34 -4.14 5.90
CA ILE A 33 -2.66 -4.62 6.31
C ILE A 33 -3.15 -5.73 5.36
N PRO A 34 -3.93 -6.70 5.85
CA PRO A 34 -4.51 -7.74 5.00
C PRO A 34 -5.46 -7.15 3.96
N ALA A 35 -5.57 -7.78 2.82
CA ALA A 35 -6.65 -7.53 1.87
C ALA A 35 -7.99 -7.97 2.47
N VAL A 36 -9.09 -7.36 2.00
CA VAL A 36 -10.44 -7.62 2.53
C VAL A 36 -10.89 -9.06 2.23
N VAL A 37 -10.42 -9.61 1.10
CA VAL A 37 -10.54 -11.01 0.70
C VAL A 37 -9.20 -11.48 0.18
N ASP A 38 -9.03 -12.80 0.02
CA ASP A 38 -7.77 -13.37 -0.41
C ASP A 38 -7.37 -12.98 -1.84
N LYS A 39 -6.15 -13.31 -2.23
CA LYS A 39 -5.59 -12.96 -3.53
C LYS A 39 -6.31 -13.65 -4.70
N TYR A 40 -6.90 -14.82 -4.50
CA TYR A 40 -7.58 -15.58 -5.56
C TYR A 40 -8.93 -14.92 -5.90
N GLU A 41 -9.72 -14.55 -4.87
CA GLU A 41 -10.93 -13.76 -5.08
C GLU A 41 -10.63 -12.40 -5.74
N ARG A 42 -9.55 -11.73 -5.30
CA ARG A 42 -9.14 -10.46 -5.92
C ARG A 42 -8.68 -10.64 -7.37
N CYS A 43 -8.01 -11.75 -7.68
CA CYS A 43 -7.67 -12.12 -9.04
C CYS A 43 -8.94 -12.31 -9.89
N GLN A 44 -9.90 -13.08 -9.39
CA GLN A 44 -11.19 -13.29 -10.06
C GLN A 44 -11.91 -11.97 -10.30
N MET A 45 -11.98 -11.09 -9.29
CA MET A 45 -12.55 -9.74 -9.43
C MET A 45 -11.89 -8.94 -10.56
N ALA A 46 -10.57 -9.02 -10.72
CA ALA A 46 -9.87 -8.31 -11.78
C ALA A 46 -10.19 -8.90 -13.16
N LEU A 47 -10.17 -10.23 -13.29
CA LEU A 47 -10.46 -10.94 -14.53
C LEU A 47 -11.91 -10.70 -15.00
N GLU A 48 -12.89 -10.80 -14.11
CA GLU A 48 -14.30 -10.54 -14.42
C GLU A 48 -14.59 -9.09 -14.81
N ASN A 49 -13.67 -8.16 -14.50
CA ASN A 49 -13.82 -6.74 -14.78
C ASN A 49 -12.83 -6.20 -15.81
N GLY A 50 -12.30 -7.06 -16.69
CA GLY A 50 -11.61 -6.64 -17.91
C GLY A 50 -10.10 -6.81 -17.92
N ALA A 51 -9.50 -7.39 -16.89
CA ALA A 51 -8.13 -7.90 -16.96
C ALA A 51 -8.09 -9.24 -17.69
N ASP A 52 -7.03 -9.52 -18.43
CA ASP A 52 -6.83 -10.82 -19.13
C ASP A 52 -5.86 -11.70 -18.36
N LEU A 53 -4.88 -11.10 -17.71
CA LEU A 53 -3.90 -11.77 -16.88
C LEU A 53 -3.68 -11.01 -15.57
N VAL A 54 -3.43 -11.76 -14.50
CA VAL A 54 -3.12 -11.17 -13.19
C VAL A 54 -1.85 -11.81 -12.65
N PHE A 55 -0.86 -10.99 -12.31
CA PHE A 55 0.35 -11.41 -11.64
C PHE A 55 0.38 -10.91 -10.20
N GLU A 56 0.73 -11.79 -9.28
CA GLU A 56 1.00 -11.40 -7.91
C GLU A 56 2.36 -10.71 -7.82
N LEU A 57 2.39 -9.49 -7.31
CA LEU A 57 3.62 -8.85 -6.90
C LEU A 57 4.14 -9.55 -5.63
N PRO A 58 5.36 -10.12 -5.63
CA PRO A 58 5.90 -10.79 -4.47
C PRO A 58 5.82 -9.91 -3.21
N VAL A 59 5.45 -10.50 -2.09
CA VAL A 59 5.18 -9.80 -0.82
C VAL A 59 6.31 -8.87 -0.39
N TYR A 60 7.54 -9.26 -0.67
CA TYR A 60 8.73 -8.45 -0.38
C TYR A 60 8.68 -7.06 -1.03
N PHE A 61 8.23 -7.00 -2.28
CA PHE A 61 8.05 -5.73 -3.00
C PHE A 61 6.71 -5.08 -2.65
N ALA A 62 5.66 -5.88 -2.48
CA ALA A 62 4.32 -5.38 -2.21
C ALA A 62 4.21 -4.62 -0.87
N LEU A 63 5.00 -5.01 0.15
CA LEU A 63 5.05 -4.36 1.46
C LEU A 63 6.13 -3.26 1.56
N GLY A 64 6.94 -3.09 0.51
CA GLY A 64 8.01 -2.11 0.49
C GLY A 64 7.53 -0.66 0.32
N SER A 65 8.50 0.26 0.30
CA SER A 65 8.24 1.66 -0.08
C SER A 65 7.72 1.74 -1.52
N ALA A 66 7.25 2.93 -1.93
CA ALA A 66 6.84 3.17 -3.33
C ALA A 66 7.94 2.80 -4.32
N GLU A 67 9.21 3.05 -3.98
CA GLU A 67 10.37 2.67 -4.80
C GLU A 67 10.46 1.15 -4.97
N TYR A 68 10.43 0.38 -3.86
CA TYR A 68 10.49 -1.09 -3.94
C TYR A 68 9.30 -1.67 -4.69
N PHE A 69 8.11 -1.14 -4.42
CA PHE A 69 6.89 -1.56 -5.11
C PHE A 69 7.01 -1.34 -6.63
N ALA A 70 7.44 -0.16 -7.04
CA ALA A 70 7.62 0.18 -8.44
C ALA A 70 8.73 -0.65 -9.11
N GLN A 71 9.87 -0.83 -8.45
CA GLN A 71 10.96 -1.67 -8.94
C GLN A 71 10.52 -3.12 -9.16
N GLY A 72 9.77 -3.69 -8.20
CA GLY A 72 9.25 -5.05 -8.32
C GLY A 72 8.26 -5.19 -9.46
N ALA A 73 7.27 -4.28 -9.54
CA ALA A 73 6.25 -4.29 -10.57
C ALA A 73 6.86 -4.11 -11.98
N VAL A 74 7.71 -3.08 -12.16
CA VAL A 74 8.38 -2.83 -13.43
C VAL A 74 9.32 -3.98 -13.81
N SER A 75 10.08 -4.53 -12.85
CA SER A 75 10.93 -5.69 -13.11
C SER A 75 10.15 -6.91 -13.63
N LEU A 76 8.97 -7.14 -13.09
CA LEU A 76 8.11 -8.25 -13.49
C LEU A 76 7.64 -8.05 -14.93
N ILE A 77 7.03 -6.91 -15.24
CA ILE A 77 6.48 -6.66 -16.59
C ILE A 77 7.55 -6.53 -17.66
N ASP A 78 8.71 -5.95 -17.32
CA ASP A 78 9.85 -5.80 -18.23
C ASP A 78 10.44 -7.18 -18.61
N LYS A 79 10.51 -8.11 -17.65
CA LYS A 79 10.98 -9.48 -17.90
C LYS A 79 10.01 -10.33 -18.71
N LEU A 80 8.74 -9.97 -18.80
CA LEU A 80 7.81 -10.64 -19.70
C LEU A 80 8.19 -10.41 -21.18
N GLY A 81 8.81 -9.25 -21.50
CA GLY A 81 9.34 -8.94 -22.82
C GLY A 81 8.28 -8.69 -23.91
N VAL A 82 7.01 -8.61 -23.54
CA VAL A 82 5.85 -8.47 -24.44
C VAL A 82 4.92 -7.31 -24.02
N VAL A 83 5.32 -6.50 -23.05
CA VAL A 83 4.54 -5.39 -22.55
C VAL A 83 4.95 -4.10 -23.22
N ASP A 84 4.01 -3.42 -23.89
CA ASP A 84 4.27 -2.15 -24.59
C ASP A 84 4.05 -0.94 -23.68
N PHE A 85 3.06 -0.98 -22.79
CA PHE A 85 2.65 0.15 -21.97
C PHE A 85 2.55 -0.23 -20.48
N LEU A 86 3.01 0.68 -19.62
CA LEU A 86 2.71 0.67 -18.19
C LEU A 86 1.70 1.77 -17.89
N HIS A 87 0.47 1.38 -17.56
CA HIS A 87 -0.61 2.32 -17.28
C HIS A 87 -0.87 2.42 -15.76
N PHE A 88 -0.97 3.64 -15.25
CA PHE A 88 -1.26 3.92 -13.84
C PHE A 88 -2.05 5.23 -13.68
N GLY A 89 -2.73 5.38 -12.54
CA GLY A 89 -3.40 6.64 -12.18
C GLY A 89 -2.48 7.58 -11.41
N SER A 90 -2.54 8.88 -11.70
CA SER A 90 -1.83 9.92 -10.95
C SER A 90 -2.71 11.12 -10.69
N GLU A 91 -2.37 11.94 -9.70
CA GLU A 91 -3.04 13.20 -9.45
C GLU A 91 -2.72 14.23 -10.55
N ALA A 92 -1.50 14.18 -11.09
CA ALA A 92 -1.06 15.05 -12.18
C ALA A 92 -1.78 14.78 -13.49
N GLY A 93 -2.07 13.51 -13.83
CA GLY A 93 -2.70 13.11 -15.07
C GLY A 93 -1.88 13.43 -16.34
N ASP A 94 -0.65 13.86 -16.19
CA ASP A 94 0.25 14.26 -17.28
C ASP A 94 1.59 13.51 -17.16
N ILE A 95 1.86 12.65 -18.12
CA ILE A 95 3.08 11.84 -18.16
C ILE A 95 4.32 12.67 -18.42
N SER A 96 4.23 13.75 -19.21
CA SER A 96 5.35 14.63 -19.52
C SER A 96 5.84 15.34 -18.25
N LEU A 97 4.89 15.80 -17.43
CA LEU A 97 5.18 16.39 -16.13
C LEU A 97 5.83 15.36 -15.19
N LEU A 98 5.34 14.13 -15.14
CA LEU A 98 5.95 13.07 -14.31
C LEU A 98 7.36 12.73 -14.77
N TYR A 99 7.65 12.75 -16.08
CA TYR A 99 9.00 12.59 -16.58
C TYR A 99 9.93 13.73 -16.16
N GLU A 100 9.45 14.98 -16.26
CA GLU A 100 10.21 16.16 -15.84
C GLU A 100 10.53 16.11 -14.34
N LEU A 101 9.52 15.80 -13.51
CA LEU A 101 9.69 15.63 -12.08
C LEU A 101 10.67 14.49 -11.75
N THR A 102 10.57 13.35 -12.45
CA THR A 102 11.49 12.22 -12.27
C THR A 102 12.92 12.61 -12.66
N SER A 103 13.10 13.28 -13.78
CA SER A 103 14.43 13.74 -14.24
C SER A 103 15.04 14.73 -13.25
N THR A 104 14.23 15.66 -12.74
CA THR A 104 14.64 16.60 -11.70
C THR A 104 15.05 15.87 -10.43
N MET A 105 14.27 14.89 -9.99
CA MET A 105 14.59 14.10 -8.79
C MET A 105 15.84 13.25 -8.98
N LEU A 106 16.04 12.61 -10.14
CA LEU A 106 17.26 11.87 -10.45
C LEU A 106 18.49 12.79 -10.50
N ALA A 107 18.35 13.99 -11.04
CA ALA A 107 19.41 14.98 -11.02
C ALA A 107 19.73 15.49 -9.62
N HIS A 108 18.70 15.53 -8.72
CA HIS A 108 18.79 15.93 -7.32
C HIS A 108 19.01 14.75 -6.35
N GLU A 109 19.03 13.50 -6.79
CA GLU A 109 19.60 12.36 -6.03
C GLU A 109 21.13 12.53 -5.85
N SER A 110 21.59 13.76 -6.06
CA SER A 110 22.90 14.27 -5.72
C SER A 110 23.20 14.00 -4.25
N ASP A 111 24.47 14.00 -3.91
CA ASP A 111 24.94 13.88 -2.53
C ASP A 111 24.27 14.89 -1.58
N ALA A 112 23.81 16.05 -2.11
CA ALA A 112 23.06 17.05 -1.37
C ALA A 112 21.69 16.55 -0.88
N TYR A 113 20.88 15.91 -1.74
CA TYR A 113 19.59 15.34 -1.32
C TYR A 113 19.77 14.22 -0.29
N LYS A 114 20.72 13.33 -0.52
CA LYS A 114 21.03 12.23 0.42
C LYS A 114 21.51 12.79 1.78
N ALA A 115 22.31 13.83 1.77
CA ALA A 115 22.77 14.47 2.99
C ALA A 115 21.60 15.11 3.75
N MET A 116 20.69 15.81 3.06
CA MET A 116 19.50 16.41 3.66
C MET A 116 18.52 15.38 4.20
N LEU A 117 18.20 14.35 3.40
CA LEU A 117 17.36 13.25 3.84
C LEU A 117 17.92 12.59 5.12
N ASN A 118 19.22 12.28 5.11
CA ASN A 118 19.90 11.69 6.27
C ASN A 118 19.91 12.64 7.48
N LYS A 119 20.02 13.95 7.28
CA LYS A 119 19.89 14.96 8.35
C LYS A 119 18.55 14.84 9.06
N TYR A 120 17.45 14.81 8.30
CA TYR A 120 16.11 14.72 8.88
C TYR A 120 15.79 13.36 9.48
N LEU A 121 16.27 12.27 8.88
CA LEU A 121 16.17 10.92 9.48
C LEU A 121 16.90 10.85 10.83
N LYS A 122 18.09 11.44 10.95
CA LYS A 122 18.83 11.51 12.22
C LYS A 122 18.13 12.37 13.27
N LEU A 123 17.33 13.34 12.87
CA LEU A 123 16.47 14.13 13.77
C LEU A 123 15.22 13.39 14.24
N GLY A 124 15.00 12.15 13.78
CA GLY A 124 13.90 11.27 14.21
C GLY A 124 12.63 11.41 13.38
N TYR A 125 12.67 12.13 12.26
CA TYR A 125 11.52 12.17 11.34
C TYR A 125 11.29 10.83 10.67
N SER A 126 10.02 10.48 10.41
CA SER A 126 9.69 9.34 9.54
C SER A 126 10.23 9.57 8.13
N PHE A 127 10.47 8.50 7.37
CA PHE A 127 10.99 8.64 6.00
C PHE A 127 10.14 9.57 5.11
N PRO A 128 8.78 9.50 5.11
CA PRO A 128 7.96 10.45 4.36
C PRO A 128 8.17 11.90 4.78
N ALA A 129 8.22 12.17 6.10
CA ALA A 129 8.44 13.53 6.62
C ALA A 129 9.85 14.03 6.33
N ALA A 130 10.87 13.18 6.49
CA ALA A 130 12.26 13.52 6.17
C ALA A 130 12.42 13.83 4.66
N ARG A 131 11.77 13.07 3.80
CA ARG A 131 11.72 13.31 2.35
C ARG A 131 11.06 14.64 2.02
N ASP A 132 9.91 14.93 2.63
CA ASP A 132 9.19 16.18 2.42
C ASP A 132 10.02 17.41 2.84
N HIS A 133 10.68 17.35 3.98
CA HIS A 133 11.61 18.38 4.41
C HIS A 133 12.81 18.55 3.45
N ALA A 134 13.44 17.44 3.02
CA ALA A 134 14.55 17.49 2.09
C ALA A 134 14.14 18.10 0.73
N LEU A 135 12.96 17.73 0.22
CA LEU A 135 12.41 18.29 -1.02
C LEU A 135 12.05 19.77 -0.86
N SER A 136 11.55 20.19 0.31
CA SER A 136 11.21 21.60 0.54
C SER A 136 12.41 22.53 0.57
N GLU A 137 13.59 22.01 0.94
CA GLU A 137 14.85 22.77 0.85
C GLU A 137 15.40 22.82 -0.60
N LEU A 138 15.16 21.79 -1.40
CA LEU A 138 15.71 21.67 -2.74
C LEU A 138 14.80 22.24 -3.83
N ILE A 139 13.49 22.17 -3.64
CA ILE A 139 12.48 22.64 -4.59
C ILE A 139 11.77 23.85 -3.99
N PRO A 140 12.15 25.09 -4.35
CA PRO A 140 11.52 26.28 -3.82
C PRO A 140 10.05 26.44 -4.22
N ASP A 141 9.66 25.91 -5.40
CA ASP A 141 8.31 26.02 -5.92
C ASP A 141 7.33 25.14 -5.13
N GLN A 142 6.35 25.79 -4.49
CA GLN A 142 5.34 25.13 -3.67
C GLN A 142 4.41 24.22 -4.49
N ALA A 143 4.08 24.62 -5.72
CA ALA A 143 3.18 23.82 -6.59
C ALA A 143 3.88 22.52 -7.00
N ILE A 144 5.16 22.58 -7.35
CA ILE A 144 5.96 21.38 -7.67
C ILE A 144 6.09 20.48 -6.44
N ARG A 145 6.32 21.05 -5.24
CA ARG A 145 6.38 20.25 -4.01
C ARG A 145 5.07 19.51 -3.74
N GLN A 146 3.93 20.14 -3.92
CA GLN A 146 2.62 19.49 -3.77
C GLN A 146 2.45 18.32 -4.75
N LEU A 147 2.88 18.49 -5.99
CA LEU A 147 2.84 17.42 -7.00
C LEU A 147 3.73 16.24 -6.62
N VAL A 148 4.97 16.46 -6.18
CA VAL A 148 5.90 15.38 -5.82
C VAL A 148 5.56 14.72 -4.47
N SER A 149 4.69 15.34 -3.67
CA SER A 149 4.22 14.81 -2.37
C SER A 149 2.89 14.06 -2.49
N ALA A 150 2.18 14.17 -3.61
CA ALA A 150 0.93 13.47 -3.82
C ALA A 150 1.16 11.95 -3.98
N PRO A 151 0.42 11.10 -3.25
CA PRO A 151 0.74 9.67 -3.13
C PRO A 151 0.82 8.89 -4.44
N ASN A 152 -0.10 9.15 -5.39
CA ASN A 152 -0.07 8.45 -6.67
C ASN A 152 0.96 9.05 -7.64
N ASN A 153 1.27 10.35 -7.53
CA ASN A 153 2.38 10.95 -8.26
C ASN A 153 3.71 10.40 -7.77
N ILE A 154 3.89 10.19 -6.44
CA ILE A 154 5.06 9.51 -5.88
C ILE A 154 5.25 8.15 -6.55
N LEU A 155 4.20 7.34 -6.58
CA LEU A 155 4.27 6.02 -7.20
C LEU A 155 4.53 6.12 -8.71
N GLY A 156 3.89 7.07 -9.40
CA GLY A 156 4.12 7.34 -10.83
C GLY A 156 5.57 7.74 -11.14
N ILE A 157 6.16 8.60 -10.32
CA ILE A 157 7.57 9.00 -10.40
C ILE A 157 8.48 7.77 -10.24
N GLU A 158 8.20 6.92 -9.24
CA GLU A 158 9.01 5.71 -9.01
C GLU A 158 8.85 4.68 -10.14
N TYR A 159 7.68 4.57 -10.78
CA TYR A 159 7.51 3.77 -12.00
C TYR A 159 8.36 4.29 -13.16
N VAL A 160 8.31 5.59 -13.45
CA VAL A 160 9.11 6.21 -14.50
C VAL A 160 10.60 6.05 -14.21
N LYS A 161 11.03 6.28 -12.96
CA LYS A 161 12.40 6.07 -12.49
C LYS A 161 12.85 4.62 -12.71
N ALA A 162 12.03 3.65 -12.35
CA ALA A 162 12.35 2.23 -12.53
C ALA A 162 12.49 1.85 -14.01
N LEU A 163 11.65 2.37 -14.90
CA LEU A 163 11.76 2.18 -16.35
C LEU A 163 13.06 2.78 -16.89
N ILE A 164 13.41 4.00 -16.49
CA ILE A 164 14.65 4.67 -16.90
C ILE A 164 15.88 3.86 -16.42
N GLN A 165 15.94 3.48 -15.16
CA GLN A 165 17.06 2.74 -14.56
C GLN A 165 17.27 1.37 -15.22
N ARG A 166 16.20 0.75 -15.71
CA ARG A 166 16.25 -0.53 -16.42
C ARG A 166 16.50 -0.40 -17.91
N ASN A 167 16.51 0.83 -18.43
CA ASN A 167 16.54 1.09 -19.87
C ASN A 167 15.44 0.31 -20.61
N SER A 168 14.25 0.29 -20.03
CA SER A 168 13.09 -0.46 -20.53
C SER A 168 12.45 0.24 -21.73
N SER A 169 11.98 -0.54 -22.69
CA SER A 169 11.24 -0.04 -23.86
C SER A 169 9.76 0.24 -23.55
N ILE A 170 9.27 -0.15 -22.39
CA ILE A 170 7.88 0.03 -21.95
C ILE A 170 7.57 1.51 -21.82
N LYS A 171 6.47 1.95 -22.44
CA LYS A 171 6.03 3.35 -22.42
C LYS A 171 5.10 3.58 -21.23
N PRO A 172 5.42 4.45 -20.28
CA PRO A 172 4.50 4.80 -19.22
C PRO A 172 3.36 5.69 -19.75
N VAL A 173 2.16 5.42 -19.29
CA VAL A 173 0.94 6.18 -19.58
C VAL A 173 0.21 6.42 -18.28
N THR A 174 -0.28 7.63 -18.06
CA THR A 174 -1.03 7.97 -16.85
C THR A 174 -2.42 8.49 -17.15
N LEU A 175 -3.33 8.20 -16.22
CA LEU A 175 -4.70 8.70 -16.23
C LEU A 175 -4.88 9.63 -15.04
N ALA A 176 -5.45 10.81 -15.28
CA ALA A 176 -5.85 11.68 -14.20
C ALA A 176 -6.88 10.96 -13.30
N ARG A 177 -6.61 10.92 -12.01
CA ARG A 177 -7.56 10.31 -11.08
C ARG A 177 -8.82 11.15 -11.00
N ALA A 178 -9.92 10.57 -11.45
CA ALA A 178 -11.24 11.15 -11.28
C ALA A 178 -11.78 10.76 -9.90
N GLY A 179 -11.91 11.72 -8.98
CA GLY A 179 -12.45 11.47 -7.65
C GLY A 179 -11.78 12.28 -6.55
N GLU A 180 -12.24 12.07 -5.32
CA GLU A 180 -11.65 12.72 -4.15
C GLU A 180 -10.24 12.20 -3.87
N GLY A 181 -9.40 13.06 -3.25
CA GLY A 181 -8.01 12.76 -2.96
C GLY A 181 -7.84 11.46 -2.16
N TYR A 182 -6.67 10.86 -2.25
CA TYR A 182 -6.29 9.59 -1.62
C TYR A 182 -6.57 9.52 -0.09
N ALA A 183 -6.62 10.66 0.57
CA ALA A 183 -6.88 10.79 2.00
C ALA A 183 -8.37 10.99 2.33
N SER A 184 -9.25 11.11 1.34
CA SER A 184 -10.69 11.25 1.61
C SER A 184 -11.25 9.93 2.11
N ASP A 185 -11.87 9.98 3.29
CA ASP A 185 -12.63 8.87 3.89
C ASP A 185 -14.11 8.93 3.46
N SER A 186 -14.49 9.90 2.60
CA SER A 186 -15.86 10.07 2.17
C SER A 186 -16.21 9.16 0.98
N LEU A 187 -17.43 8.66 0.99
CA LEU A 187 -18.05 7.93 -0.12
C LEU A 187 -18.98 8.91 -0.88
N ALA A 188 -18.38 9.90 -1.55
CA ALA A 188 -19.16 10.85 -2.34
C ALA A 188 -19.91 10.14 -3.48
N THR A 189 -21.13 10.56 -3.75
CA THR A 189 -21.98 9.92 -4.76
C THR A 189 -21.57 10.25 -6.19
N ASP A 190 -20.83 11.34 -6.39
CA ASP A 190 -20.52 11.89 -7.71
C ASP A 190 -19.05 11.68 -8.14
N SER A 191 -18.27 10.95 -7.35
CA SER A 191 -16.86 10.65 -7.63
C SER A 191 -16.50 9.21 -7.27
N PHE A 192 -15.40 8.69 -7.82
CA PHE A 192 -14.89 7.36 -7.43
C PHE A 192 -14.29 7.41 -6.03
N ALA A 193 -14.84 6.58 -5.14
CA ALA A 193 -14.29 6.44 -3.82
C ALA A 193 -12.91 5.77 -3.84
N SER A 194 -12.04 6.14 -2.89
CA SER A 194 -10.76 5.48 -2.71
C SER A 194 -10.95 4.05 -2.20
N ALA A 195 -10.03 3.14 -2.54
CA ALA A 195 -10.04 1.78 -2.01
C ALA A 195 -10.00 1.76 -0.47
N ASN A 196 -9.39 2.77 0.16
CA ASN A 196 -9.34 2.91 1.60
C ASN A 196 -10.70 3.30 2.20
N ALA A 197 -11.42 4.23 1.57
CA ALA A 197 -12.77 4.62 1.98
C ALA A 197 -13.74 3.43 1.87
N ILE A 198 -13.68 2.69 0.76
CA ILE A 198 -14.49 1.47 0.56
C ILE A 198 -14.16 0.43 1.65
N ARG A 199 -12.88 0.18 1.92
CA ARG A 199 -12.46 -0.74 2.97
C ARG A 199 -12.98 -0.31 4.34
N LYS A 200 -12.82 0.95 4.70
CA LYS A 200 -13.35 1.47 5.98
C LYS A 200 -14.85 1.23 6.09
N ALA A 201 -15.60 1.54 5.05
CA ALA A 201 -17.05 1.35 5.04
C ALA A 201 -17.47 -0.13 5.10
N LEU A 202 -16.72 -1.03 4.46
CA LEU A 202 -16.94 -2.48 4.58
C LEU A 202 -16.66 -3.00 6.00
N LEU A 203 -15.69 -2.41 6.67
CA LEU A 203 -15.22 -2.86 7.98
C LEU A 203 -15.89 -2.13 9.14
N CYS A 204 -16.58 -1.00 8.91
CA CYS A 204 -17.44 -0.35 9.89
C CYS A 204 -18.74 -1.14 10.00
N ARG A 205 -18.82 -2.08 10.94
CA ARG A 205 -20.12 -2.57 11.42
C ARG A 205 -20.69 -1.44 12.29
N SER A 206 -21.61 -0.65 11.75
CA SER A 206 -22.40 0.24 12.54
C SER A 206 -23.40 -0.60 13.36
N ASP A 207 -23.14 -0.73 14.65
CA ASP A 207 -24.26 -0.93 15.59
C ASP A 207 -25.14 0.32 15.48
N PRO A 208 -26.45 0.17 15.20
CA PRO A 208 -27.34 1.31 15.09
C PRO A 208 -27.61 1.91 16.48
N GLY A 209 -26.65 2.62 17.06
CA GLY A 209 -26.77 3.26 18.36
C GLY A 209 -25.49 3.72 19.05
N ASP A 210 -24.32 3.53 18.47
CA ASP A 210 -23.08 3.93 19.13
C ASP A 210 -22.32 4.99 18.30
N ASP A 211 -22.44 6.24 18.72
CA ASP A 211 -21.73 7.41 18.18
C ASP A 211 -20.28 7.54 18.73
N SER A 212 -19.70 6.50 19.33
CA SER A 212 -18.37 6.57 19.90
C SER A 212 -17.29 6.09 18.94
N PRO A 213 -16.12 6.80 18.85
CA PRO A 213 -14.99 6.41 18.00
C PRO A 213 -14.26 5.13 18.43
N SER A 214 -14.77 4.47 19.48
CA SER A 214 -14.18 3.29 20.13
C SER A 214 -15.08 2.07 20.08
N ALA A 215 -16.02 1.94 19.12
CA ALA A 215 -16.77 0.71 18.92
C ALA A 215 -15.80 -0.44 18.67
N GLN A 216 -15.43 -1.06 19.77
CA GLN A 216 -14.50 -2.16 19.89
C GLN A 216 -15.05 -3.37 19.14
N TYR A 217 -14.19 -3.98 18.38
CA TYR A 217 -14.35 -5.27 17.77
C TYR A 217 -14.77 -6.32 18.83
N SER A 218 -16.06 -6.53 19.03
CA SER A 218 -16.54 -7.73 19.68
C SER A 218 -16.56 -8.85 18.66
N GLY A 219 -15.48 -9.64 18.65
CA GLY A 219 -15.43 -10.88 17.91
C GLY A 219 -16.38 -11.88 18.53
N SER A 220 -17.58 -12.03 17.97
CA SER A 220 -18.39 -13.23 18.14
C SER A 220 -19.50 -13.26 17.07
N GLU A 221 -19.57 -14.43 16.47
CA GLU A 221 -20.58 -14.98 15.59
C GLU A 221 -20.29 -14.90 14.09
N GLN A 222 -19.71 -16.01 13.63
CA GLN A 222 -19.68 -16.52 12.26
C GLN A 222 -21.12 -16.77 11.79
N SER A 223 -21.31 -16.50 10.47
CA SER A 223 -22.44 -16.91 9.64
C SER A 223 -23.58 -15.93 9.45
N ALA A 224 -23.28 -14.82 8.79
CA ALA A 224 -24.19 -14.24 7.79
C ALA A 224 -23.31 -13.68 6.68
N SER A 225 -23.66 -13.90 5.41
CA SER A 225 -23.05 -13.20 4.29
C SER A 225 -22.99 -11.72 4.65
N PRO A 226 -21.85 -11.05 4.44
CA PRO A 226 -21.72 -9.66 4.85
C PRO A 226 -22.76 -8.83 4.09
N ASP A 227 -23.61 -8.11 4.81
CA ASP A 227 -24.51 -7.14 4.18
C ASP A 227 -23.64 -5.96 3.72
N ILE A 228 -23.44 -5.87 2.40
CA ILE A 228 -22.59 -4.84 1.82
C ILE A 228 -23.37 -3.51 1.89
N PRO A 229 -22.86 -2.48 2.58
CA PRO A 229 -23.53 -1.19 2.70
C PRO A 229 -23.88 -0.61 1.32
N LEU A 230 -25.05 -0.01 1.19
CA LEU A 230 -25.54 0.55 -0.08
C LEU A 230 -24.57 1.61 -0.67
N CYS A 231 -23.93 2.38 0.19
CA CYS A 231 -22.90 3.34 -0.22
C CYS A 231 -21.68 2.66 -0.87
N VAL A 232 -21.31 1.46 -0.42
CA VAL A 232 -20.22 0.67 -1.04
C VAL A 232 -20.70 0.02 -2.32
N GLN A 233 -21.93 -0.52 -2.37
CA GLN A 233 -22.48 -1.14 -3.58
C GLN A 233 -22.44 -0.19 -4.79
N LYS A 234 -22.63 1.11 -4.58
CA LYS A 234 -22.54 2.13 -5.63
C LYS A 234 -21.11 2.39 -6.12
N GLN A 235 -20.11 1.99 -5.35
CA GLN A 235 -18.69 2.25 -5.63
C GLN A 235 -17.92 1.04 -6.17
N ILE A 236 -18.59 -0.11 -6.29
CA ILE A 236 -17.98 -1.36 -6.78
C ILE A 236 -18.82 -1.94 -7.92
N PRO A 237 -18.19 -2.70 -8.85
CA PRO A 237 -18.94 -3.43 -9.88
C PRO A 237 -19.90 -4.46 -9.27
N ALA A 238 -21.00 -4.76 -9.95
CA ALA A 238 -22.01 -5.71 -9.49
C ALA A 238 -21.42 -7.13 -9.26
N SER A 239 -20.49 -7.57 -10.13
CA SER A 239 -19.77 -8.85 -9.98
C SER A 239 -18.96 -8.89 -8.67
N VAL A 240 -18.26 -7.80 -8.35
CA VAL A 240 -17.50 -7.66 -7.10
C VAL A 240 -18.42 -7.69 -5.89
N CYS A 241 -19.57 -6.99 -5.95
CA CYS A 241 -20.57 -7.00 -4.89
C CYS A 241 -21.09 -8.41 -4.64
N ALA A 242 -21.46 -9.13 -5.69
CA ALA A 242 -21.97 -10.51 -5.61
C ALA A 242 -20.94 -11.46 -4.99
N LEU A 243 -19.64 -11.30 -5.33
CA LEU A 243 -18.57 -12.10 -4.76
C LEU A 243 -18.37 -11.79 -3.27
N LEU A 244 -18.31 -10.50 -2.90
CA LEU A 244 -18.11 -10.09 -1.50
C LEU A 244 -19.26 -10.57 -0.59
N CYS A 245 -20.50 -10.61 -1.08
CA CYS A 245 -21.64 -11.14 -0.33
C CYS A 245 -21.52 -12.65 0.01
N GLN A 246 -20.66 -13.38 -0.68
CA GLN A 246 -20.46 -14.82 -0.49
C GLN A 246 -19.23 -15.17 0.32
N LYS A 247 -18.41 -14.17 0.71
CA LYS A 247 -17.10 -14.37 1.31
C LYS A 247 -17.02 -13.77 2.70
N THR A 248 -16.22 -14.39 3.55
CA THR A 248 -15.85 -13.81 4.83
C THR A 248 -14.84 -12.69 4.60
N LEU A 249 -15.14 -11.50 5.08
CA LEU A 249 -14.23 -10.36 4.99
C LEU A 249 -13.14 -10.47 6.06
N LEU A 250 -11.90 -10.17 5.67
CA LEU A 250 -10.73 -10.24 6.53
C LEU A 250 -10.43 -8.87 7.15
N TYR A 251 -10.19 -8.88 8.44
CA TYR A 251 -9.84 -7.72 9.25
C TYR A 251 -8.40 -7.83 9.76
N ALA A 252 -7.75 -6.70 10.01
CA ALA A 252 -6.41 -6.71 10.59
C ALA A 252 -6.38 -7.44 11.95
N ASN A 253 -7.44 -7.28 12.75
CA ASN A 253 -7.57 -7.93 14.04
C ASN A 253 -7.69 -9.46 13.98
N ASP A 254 -8.13 -10.04 12.87
CA ASP A 254 -8.21 -11.50 12.71
C ASP A 254 -6.83 -12.16 12.82
N PHE A 255 -5.77 -11.39 12.59
CA PHE A 255 -4.38 -11.83 12.70
C PHE A 255 -3.72 -11.49 14.04
N SER A 256 -4.41 -10.82 14.95
CA SER A 256 -3.83 -10.30 16.20
C SER A 256 -3.32 -11.41 17.10
N GLU A 257 -4.09 -12.47 17.29
CA GLU A 257 -3.70 -13.62 18.11
C GLU A 257 -2.52 -14.40 17.51
N VAL A 258 -2.53 -14.58 16.17
CA VAL A 258 -1.44 -15.25 15.47
C VAL A 258 -0.15 -14.43 15.55
N LEU A 259 -0.26 -13.12 15.40
CA LEU A 259 0.87 -12.20 15.56
C LEU A 259 1.42 -12.23 16.98
N LEU A 260 0.53 -12.12 17.98
CA LEU A 260 0.90 -12.20 19.39
C LEU A 260 1.59 -13.53 19.71
N TYR A 261 1.03 -14.65 19.27
CA TYR A 261 1.63 -15.97 19.43
C TYR A 261 3.03 -16.03 18.83
N LYS A 262 3.21 -15.51 17.61
CA LYS A 262 4.52 -15.46 16.96
C LYS A 262 5.52 -14.60 17.72
N MET A 263 5.09 -13.45 18.22
CA MET A 263 5.94 -12.56 19.02
C MET A 263 6.36 -13.23 20.34
N LEU A 264 5.45 -13.92 21.03
CA LEU A 264 5.73 -14.67 22.24
C LEU A 264 6.71 -15.83 21.97
N GLN A 265 6.54 -16.57 20.88
CA GLN A 265 7.50 -17.61 20.47
C GLN A 265 8.92 -17.05 20.29
N GLU A 266 9.04 -15.92 19.60
CA GLU A 266 10.32 -15.27 19.37
C GLU A 266 10.98 -14.83 20.69
N GLN A 267 10.20 -14.30 21.61
CA GLN A 267 10.66 -13.92 22.94
C GLN A 267 11.15 -15.14 23.74
N MET A 268 10.40 -16.25 23.70
CA MET A 268 10.78 -17.49 24.39
C MET A 268 12.05 -18.12 23.79
N LEU A 269 12.17 -18.13 22.47
CA LEU A 269 13.37 -18.64 21.80
C LEU A 269 14.62 -17.86 22.21
N GLN A 270 14.55 -16.54 22.27
CA GLN A 270 15.66 -15.71 22.70
C GLN A 270 16.03 -15.92 24.16
N ASN A 271 15.04 -16.10 25.04
CA ASN A 271 15.27 -16.40 26.46
C ASN A 271 15.93 -17.79 26.66
N ARG A 272 15.73 -18.74 25.74
CA ARG A 272 16.38 -20.07 25.77
C ARG A 272 17.83 -20.07 25.23
N ILE A 273 18.10 -19.21 24.24
CA ILE A 273 19.42 -19.17 23.56
C ILE A 273 20.46 -18.42 24.40
N LEU A 274 20.03 -17.49 25.28
CA LEU A 274 20.92 -16.67 26.08
C LEU A 274 20.74 -16.98 27.58
N PRO A 275 21.77 -17.52 28.27
CA PRO A 275 21.74 -17.73 29.73
C PRO A 275 21.47 -16.42 30.48
N SER A 276 20.69 -16.47 31.55
CA SER A 276 20.23 -15.33 32.35
C SER A 276 21.33 -14.36 32.83
N ALA A 277 22.57 -14.81 32.91
CA ALA A 277 23.72 -14.02 33.34
C ALA A 277 24.31 -13.12 32.23
N ALA A 278 24.09 -13.43 30.94
CA ALA A 278 24.56 -12.63 29.80
C ALA A 278 23.63 -11.48 29.41
N LEU A 279 22.48 -11.37 30.06
CA LEU A 279 21.32 -10.55 29.64
C LEU A 279 21.18 -9.22 30.38
N GLN A 280 22.16 -8.80 31.14
CA GLN A 280 22.17 -7.47 31.73
C GLN A 280 22.55 -6.43 30.68
N GLY A 281 21.54 -5.88 30.04
CA GLY A 281 21.58 -4.55 29.42
C GLY A 281 21.45 -4.43 27.91
N ALA A 282 22.01 -5.26 27.05
CA ALA A 282 22.11 -4.95 25.62
C ALA A 282 21.36 -5.89 24.66
N SER A 283 21.14 -7.14 25.04
CA SER A 283 20.68 -8.18 24.09
C SER A 283 19.16 -8.32 23.94
N ARG A 284 18.38 -8.02 25.00
CA ARG A 284 16.90 -8.18 24.94
C ARG A 284 16.21 -7.14 24.07
N LYS A 285 16.82 -6.00 23.94
CA LYS A 285 16.22 -4.82 23.30
C LYS A 285 16.09 -4.93 21.76
N GLY A 286 16.89 -5.78 21.13
CA GLY A 286 16.87 -6.02 19.69
C GLY A 286 16.11 -7.27 19.23
N ALA A 287 15.26 -7.85 20.09
CA ALA A 287 14.60 -9.14 19.84
C ALA A 287 13.88 -9.22 18.48
N PHE A 288 13.24 -8.16 18.09
CA PHE A 288 12.48 -8.06 16.84
C PHE A 288 13.19 -7.29 15.74
N SER A 289 14.38 -6.72 15.99
CA SER A 289 15.13 -5.91 15.01
C SER A 289 15.68 -6.73 13.83
N LYS A 290 15.60 -8.06 13.89
CA LYS A 290 15.90 -8.96 12.77
C LYS A 290 14.81 -8.94 11.67
N TYR A 291 13.64 -8.45 11.99
CA TYR A 291 12.57 -8.30 11.01
C TYR A 291 12.73 -6.99 10.28
N TYR A 292 12.46 -7.05 8.98
CA TYR A 292 12.47 -5.88 8.11
C TYR A 292 11.53 -4.81 8.69
N ASP A 293 11.97 -3.56 8.67
CA ASP A 293 11.26 -2.38 9.21
C ASP A 293 11.06 -2.32 10.74
N ILE A 294 11.56 -3.29 11.52
CA ILE A 294 11.55 -3.17 12.97
C ILE A 294 12.88 -2.61 13.45
N GLY A 295 12.95 -1.29 13.60
CA GLY A 295 14.12 -0.63 14.22
C GLY A 295 14.27 -1.00 15.70
N ILE A 296 15.47 -0.77 16.25
CA ILE A 296 15.82 -1.12 17.65
C ILE A 296 14.84 -0.49 18.65
N GLN A 297 14.41 0.76 18.44
CA GLN A 297 13.46 1.44 19.33
C GLN A 297 12.08 0.78 19.31
N LEU A 298 11.54 0.47 18.13
CA LEU A 298 10.27 -0.24 18.01
C LEU A 298 10.36 -1.64 18.60
N SER A 299 11.49 -2.35 18.37
CA SER A 299 11.76 -3.65 18.98
C SER A 299 11.70 -3.59 20.51
N HIS A 300 12.26 -2.52 21.10
CA HIS A 300 12.19 -2.29 22.56
C HIS A 300 10.76 -2.09 23.04
N THR A 301 10.03 -1.23 22.34
CA THR A 301 8.65 -0.93 22.69
C THR A 301 7.79 -2.20 22.65
N LEU A 302 7.91 -2.98 21.58
CA LEU A 302 7.21 -4.25 21.42
C LEU A 302 7.58 -5.23 22.55
N TYR A 303 8.87 -5.41 22.81
CA TYR A 303 9.35 -6.33 23.85
C TYR A 303 8.83 -5.96 25.24
N ASN A 304 8.84 -4.69 25.59
CA ASN A 304 8.43 -4.21 26.91
C ASN A 304 6.93 -4.24 27.14
N ASN A 305 6.14 -4.19 26.07
CA ASN A 305 4.67 -4.16 26.16
C ASN A 305 4.01 -5.53 25.87
N LEU A 306 4.80 -6.55 25.45
CA LEU A 306 4.26 -7.91 25.23
C LEU A 306 3.51 -8.48 26.45
N PRO A 307 3.99 -8.31 27.69
CA PRO A 307 3.25 -8.78 28.86
C PRO A 307 1.88 -8.11 29.05
N GLY A 308 1.72 -6.88 28.56
CA GLY A 308 0.46 -6.15 28.61
C GLY A 308 -0.60 -6.63 27.59
N PHE A 309 -0.19 -7.44 26.62
CA PHE A 309 -1.10 -8.06 25.65
C PHE A 309 -1.66 -9.41 26.12
N THR A 310 -1.26 -9.87 27.29
CA THR A 310 -1.67 -11.18 27.86
C THR A 310 -2.76 -11.07 28.91
N THR A 311 -3.27 -9.89 29.16
CA THR A 311 -4.40 -9.64 30.07
C THR A 311 -5.56 -9.02 29.31
#